data_8618754e4e8d4b812ef556874a3adda3
#
_entry.id   8618754e4e8d4b812ef556874a3adda3
#
_cell.length_a   1.000
_cell.length_b   1.000
_cell.length_c   1.000
_cell.angle_alpha   90.00
_cell.angle_beta   90.00
_cell.angle_gamma   90.00
#
_symmetry.space_group_name_H-M   'P 1'
#
loop_
_entity.id
_entity.type
_entity.pdbx_description
1 polymer ?
#
loop_
_entity_poly.entity_id
_entity_poly.type
_entity_poly.pdbx_seq_one_letter_code
_entity_poly.pdbx_strand_id
1 'polypeptide(L)'
;MKNQVTNLLRNSLLIAAVATISASQSVAQTANDYNKRELLWQVLDQSRANDYVPVFFNIHFKDKEGQKAVQSHIDWYKTTHVDFVNVKYEYFPKIQAVSSTKDWNKIKPFAPETWEEQLNVVRQLKRELGSEALIIPTVFSPLRVLIQTAGSQLSSDREGRRRFVELIKQDPKAIKPALDAVTQSLVYYIREARKAGADGFYISSQGDDLEEFGEGVFADIIKPYDRQLSDVAAEVAPFNILHICESGGHFTPETFNDYLDYPGSVINPPVHNWKDKSLSLTDISRLFHRPVLGGLNNRSEALKKGDLEALKAEVDEILQHAPANFIFGADDSVFNDVDQEVLRKLVDYIHNWRLTHKK
;
A
#
# COMPACT_ATOMS: atom_id res chain seq x y z
N MET A 1 -24.44 -83.33 14.57
CA MET A 1 -25.51 -82.47 15.18
C MET A 1 -25.54 -81.20 14.37
N LYS A 2 -26.40 -81.12 13.39
CA LYS A 2 -27.63 -80.30 13.38
C LYS A 2 -27.25 -78.78 13.52
N ASN A 3 -27.49 -77.90 12.70
CA ASN A 3 -28.51 -77.49 11.74
C ASN A 3 -28.07 -76.02 11.40
N GLN A 4 -28.32 -75.34 10.42
CA GLN A 4 -29.26 -75.36 9.28
C GLN A 4 -28.77 -74.33 8.28
N VAL A 5 -28.74 -74.75 7.08
CA VAL A 5 -28.77 -73.88 5.92
C VAL A 5 -30.18 -73.29 5.83
N THR A 6 -30.36 -72.03 5.78
CA THR A 6 -31.60 -71.45 5.33
C THR A 6 -31.37 -70.39 4.30
N ASN A 7 -31.79 -70.71 3.13
CA ASN A 7 -32.01 -69.84 1.98
C ASN A 7 -32.78 -68.61 2.32
N LEU A 8 -32.38 -67.51 1.75
CA LEU A 8 -33.28 -66.44 1.34
C LEU A 8 -32.78 -65.76 0.05
N LEU A 9 -33.16 -66.36 -1.02
CA LEU A 9 -33.42 -65.67 -2.26
C LEU A 9 -34.63 -64.77 -2.06
N ARG A 10 -34.45 -63.48 -2.13
CA ARG A 10 -35.58 -62.59 -2.43
C ARG A 10 -35.11 -61.27 -3.05
N ASN A 11 -35.53 -61.14 -4.27
CA ASN A 11 -35.93 -59.92 -4.95
C ASN A 11 -34.87 -58.84 -5.21
N SER A 12 -34.25 -58.98 -6.37
CA SER A 12 -33.70 -57.90 -7.14
C SER A 12 -34.82 -56.94 -7.57
N LEU A 13 -34.99 -55.87 -6.83
CA LEU A 13 -35.70 -54.69 -7.29
C LEU A 13 -34.63 -53.73 -7.81
N LEU A 14 -34.52 -53.67 -9.12
CA LEU A 14 -33.86 -52.60 -9.82
C LEU A 14 -34.62 -51.30 -9.49
N ILE A 15 -34.06 -50.50 -8.58
CA ILE A 15 -34.40 -49.10 -8.48
C ILE A 15 -33.38 -48.40 -9.38
N ALA A 16 -33.81 -48.09 -10.58
CA ALA A 16 -33.12 -47.10 -11.44
C ALA A 16 -33.26 -45.75 -10.76
N ALA A 17 -32.25 -45.39 -9.95
CA ALA A 17 -32.08 -44.04 -9.50
C ALA A 17 -31.70 -43.22 -10.75
N VAL A 18 -32.68 -42.52 -11.30
CA VAL A 18 -32.45 -41.41 -12.21
C VAL A 18 -31.74 -40.35 -11.43
N ALA A 19 -30.42 -40.33 -11.47
CA ALA A 19 -29.64 -39.20 -11.05
C ALA A 19 -29.95 -38.03 -11.97
N THR A 20 -30.94 -37.25 -11.60
CA THR A 20 -31.06 -35.88 -12.10
C THR A 20 -29.83 -35.15 -11.65
N ILE A 21 -28.83 -35.07 -12.54
CA ILE A 21 -27.74 -34.11 -12.41
C ILE A 21 -28.41 -32.75 -12.59
N SER A 22 -28.82 -32.16 -11.49
CA SER A 22 -29.06 -30.73 -11.41
C SER A 22 -27.73 -30.08 -11.73
N ALA A 23 -27.53 -29.69 -12.97
CA ALA A 23 -26.54 -28.70 -13.30
C ALA A 23 -26.97 -27.44 -12.55
N SER A 24 -26.48 -27.29 -11.33
CA SER A 24 -26.47 -26.00 -10.66
C SER A 24 -25.64 -25.12 -11.59
N GLN A 25 -26.32 -24.30 -12.38
CA GLN A 25 -25.69 -23.16 -13.02
C GLN A 25 -25.09 -22.39 -11.84
N SER A 26 -23.79 -22.47 -11.67
CA SER A 26 -23.05 -21.56 -10.82
C SER A 26 -23.38 -20.19 -11.36
N VAL A 27 -24.23 -19.44 -10.66
CA VAL A 27 -24.39 -18.01 -10.92
C VAL A 27 -22.98 -17.46 -10.89
N ALA A 28 -22.54 -16.86 -11.98
CA ALA A 28 -21.20 -16.29 -12.06
C ALA A 28 -21.10 -15.29 -10.91
N GLN A 29 -20.20 -15.56 -9.98
CA GLN A 29 -19.96 -14.71 -8.82
C GLN A 29 -19.51 -13.35 -9.33
N THR A 30 -20.25 -12.30 -9.04
CA THR A 30 -19.90 -10.94 -9.45
C THR A 30 -18.86 -10.38 -8.48
N ALA A 31 -18.09 -9.38 -8.91
CA ALA A 31 -17.10 -8.74 -8.05
C ALA A 31 -17.70 -8.19 -6.72
N ASN A 32 -19.00 -7.91 -6.69
CA ASN A 32 -19.71 -7.43 -5.50
C ASN A 32 -20.05 -8.54 -4.47
N ASP A 33 -19.90 -9.81 -4.85
CA ASP A 33 -20.21 -10.95 -3.96
C ASP A 33 -19.02 -11.33 -3.06
N TYR A 34 -17.86 -10.66 -3.25
CA TYR A 34 -16.64 -10.94 -2.50
C TYR A 34 -16.48 -10.06 -1.28
N ASN A 35 -16.04 -10.66 -0.17
CA ASN A 35 -15.56 -9.90 0.98
C ASN A 35 -14.16 -9.35 0.66
N LYS A 36 -14.05 -8.04 0.47
CA LYS A 36 -12.79 -7.37 0.10
C LYS A 36 -11.66 -7.61 1.11
N ARG A 37 -11.97 -7.71 2.41
CA ARG A 37 -10.97 -8.04 3.43
C ARG A 37 -10.37 -9.43 3.19
N GLU A 38 -11.21 -10.43 2.93
CA GLU A 38 -10.76 -11.81 2.68
C GLU A 38 -9.93 -11.90 1.41
N LEU A 39 -10.32 -11.20 0.36
CA LEU A 39 -9.60 -11.16 -0.91
C LEU A 39 -8.19 -10.57 -0.76
N LEU A 40 -8.04 -9.52 0.04
CA LEU A 40 -6.73 -8.93 0.32
C LEU A 40 -5.82 -9.90 1.10
N TRP A 41 -6.38 -10.65 2.05
CA TRP A 41 -5.62 -11.71 2.72
C TRP A 41 -5.22 -12.84 1.77
N GLN A 42 -6.07 -13.19 0.80
CA GLN A 42 -5.76 -14.20 -0.22
C GLN A 42 -4.62 -13.78 -1.14
N VAL A 43 -4.39 -12.48 -1.36
CA VAL A 43 -3.23 -11.98 -2.14
C VAL A 43 -1.92 -12.44 -1.51
N LEU A 44 -1.85 -12.56 -0.19
CA LEU A 44 -0.65 -13.01 0.53
C LEU A 44 -0.41 -14.52 0.36
N ASP A 45 -1.43 -15.30 0.02
CA ASP A 45 -1.31 -16.72 -0.31
C ASP A 45 -0.87 -16.91 -1.76
N GLN A 46 0.45 -16.95 -1.98
CA GLN A 46 1.03 -17.11 -3.32
C GLN A 46 0.89 -18.53 -3.90
N SER A 47 0.28 -19.48 -3.15
CA SER A 47 0.12 -20.87 -3.61
C SER A 47 -0.97 -21.03 -4.67
N ARG A 48 -1.87 -20.06 -4.80
CA ARG A 48 -2.97 -20.07 -5.78
C ARG A 48 -3.23 -18.68 -6.36
N ALA A 49 -3.64 -18.64 -7.64
CA ALA A 49 -4.07 -17.40 -8.27
C ALA A 49 -5.46 -16.99 -7.76
N ASN A 50 -5.67 -15.70 -7.61
CA ASN A 50 -6.98 -15.11 -7.36
C ASN A 50 -7.73 -14.89 -8.69
N ASP A 51 -9.01 -15.28 -8.75
CA ASP A 51 -9.89 -14.92 -9.86
C ASP A 51 -10.26 -13.43 -9.86
N TYR A 52 -10.17 -12.81 -8.72
CA TYR A 52 -10.39 -11.39 -8.49
C TYR A 52 -9.05 -10.64 -8.41
N VAL A 53 -8.96 -9.48 -9.04
CA VAL A 53 -7.79 -8.61 -8.95
C VAL A 53 -8.13 -7.45 -8.03
N PRO A 54 -7.60 -7.41 -6.78
CA PRO A 54 -7.81 -6.28 -5.90
C PRO A 54 -7.19 -5.00 -6.47
N VAL A 55 -7.84 -3.85 -6.19
CA VAL A 55 -7.43 -2.54 -6.71
C VAL A 55 -7.25 -1.54 -5.57
N PHE A 56 -6.18 -0.78 -5.68
CA PHE A 56 -5.94 0.34 -4.79
C PHE A 56 -5.31 1.52 -5.53
N PHE A 57 -5.85 2.71 -5.29
CA PHE A 57 -5.26 3.97 -5.74
C PHE A 57 -5.07 4.91 -4.56
N ASN A 58 -3.85 5.38 -4.40
CA ASN A 58 -3.47 6.33 -3.39
C ASN A 58 -3.80 7.77 -3.85
N ILE A 59 -4.33 8.61 -2.95
CA ILE A 59 -4.69 10.00 -3.24
C ILE A 59 -4.35 10.91 -2.06
N HIS A 60 -4.14 12.21 -2.32
CA HIS A 60 -4.00 13.23 -1.30
C HIS A 60 -5.33 13.98 -1.13
N PHE A 61 -6.04 13.71 -0.05
CA PHE A 61 -7.29 14.44 0.22
C PHE A 61 -7.03 15.90 0.59
N LYS A 62 -7.99 16.76 0.24
CA LYS A 62 -7.98 18.17 0.63
C LYS A 62 -8.19 18.30 2.13
N ASP A 63 -9.19 17.60 2.67
CA ASP A 63 -9.54 17.63 4.08
C ASP A 63 -8.66 16.63 4.84
N LYS A 64 -7.88 17.14 5.79
CA LYS A 64 -6.84 16.37 6.51
C LYS A 64 -7.28 15.98 7.92
N GLU A 65 -8.30 16.61 8.48
CA GLU A 65 -8.68 16.51 9.88
C GLU A 65 -10.20 16.42 10.09
N GLY A 66 -10.58 15.88 11.23
CA GLY A 66 -11.96 15.84 11.70
C GLY A 66 -12.89 15.01 10.85
N GLN A 67 -14.19 15.26 11.01
CA GLN A 67 -15.24 14.52 10.32
C GLN A 67 -15.15 14.64 8.79
N LYS A 68 -14.63 15.74 8.25
CA LYS A 68 -14.45 15.90 6.80
C LYS A 68 -13.41 14.93 6.25
N ALA A 69 -12.30 14.74 6.97
CA ALA A 69 -11.31 13.75 6.56
C ALA A 69 -11.91 12.34 6.57
N VAL A 70 -12.65 11.97 7.61
CA VAL A 70 -13.36 10.67 7.69
C VAL A 70 -14.29 10.51 6.49
N GLN A 71 -15.11 11.51 6.21
CA GLN A 71 -16.08 11.46 5.11
C GLN A 71 -15.38 11.34 3.75
N SER A 72 -14.31 12.10 3.52
CA SER A 72 -13.53 12.01 2.27
C SER A 72 -13.00 10.59 2.00
N HIS A 73 -12.52 9.89 3.04
CA HIS A 73 -12.06 8.50 2.90
C HIS A 73 -13.22 7.54 2.62
N ILE A 74 -14.37 7.73 3.29
CA ILE A 74 -15.58 6.91 3.07
C ILE A 74 -16.10 7.11 1.65
N ASP A 75 -16.21 8.37 1.22
CA ASP A 75 -16.72 8.71 -0.12
C ASP A 75 -15.79 8.15 -1.20
N TRP A 76 -14.46 8.30 -1.05
CA TRP A 76 -13.49 7.71 -1.96
C TRP A 76 -13.65 6.20 -2.08
N TYR A 77 -13.67 5.49 -0.96
CA TYR A 77 -13.83 4.04 -0.94
C TYR A 77 -15.13 3.59 -1.63
N LYS A 78 -16.25 4.25 -1.29
CA LYS A 78 -17.58 3.90 -1.84
C LYS A 78 -17.76 4.32 -3.29
N THR A 79 -17.21 5.47 -3.68
CA THR A 79 -17.37 5.99 -5.05
C THR A 79 -16.47 5.27 -6.04
N THR A 80 -15.22 4.98 -5.66
CA THR A 80 -14.24 4.41 -6.60
C THR A 80 -14.18 2.89 -6.59
N HIS A 81 -14.83 2.24 -5.63
CA HIS A 81 -14.84 0.78 -5.44
C HIS A 81 -13.48 0.15 -5.12
N VAL A 82 -12.47 0.92 -4.75
CA VAL A 82 -11.17 0.38 -4.28
C VAL A 82 -11.32 -0.59 -3.11
N ASP A 83 -10.34 -1.45 -2.86
CA ASP A 83 -10.52 -2.59 -1.97
C ASP A 83 -10.06 -2.37 -0.53
N PHE A 84 -9.34 -1.29 -0.25
CA PHE A 84 -8.99 -0.91 1.12
C PHE A 84 -8.88 0.60 1.29
N VAL A 85 -8.85 1.05 2.53
CA VAL A 85 -8.79 2.47 2.89
C VAL A 85 -7.38 2.79 3.37
N ASN A 86 -6.68 3.65 2.64
CA ASN A 86 -5.42 4.23 3.10
C ASN A 86 -5.70 5.55 3.81
N VAL A 87 -5.33 5.62 5.08
CA VAL A 87 -5.49 6.83 5.88
C VAL A 87 -4.22 7.67 5.78
N LYS A 88 -4.21 8.57 4.82
CA LYS A 88 -3.05 9.44 4.60
C LYS A 88 -3.19 10.71 5.43
N TYR A 89 -2.26 10.90 6.34
CA TYR A 89 -2.15 12.09 7.18
C TYR A 89 -0.87 12.84 6.85
N GLU A 90 -1.01 14.13 6.59
CA GLU A 90 0.08 14.97 6.13
C GLU A 90 0.19 16.27 6.96
N TYR A 91 -0.47 16.29 8.11
CA TYR A 91 -0.30 17.37 9.07
C TYR A 91 0.72 16.96 10.12
N PHE A 92 1.84 17.63 10.10
CA PHE A 92 2.88 17.46 11.12
C PHE A 92 3.09 18.78 11.86
N PRO A 93 3.36 18.72 13.17
CA PRO A 93 3.62 19.92 13.93
C PRO A 93 4.87 20.60 13.37
N LYS A 94 4.82 21.92 13.27
CA LYS A 94 6.03 22.67 12.94
C LYS A 94 7.01 22.57 14.10
N ILE A 95 8.21 22.07 13.80
CA ILE A 95 9.31 22.06 14.76
C ILE A 95 10.15 23.32 14.61
N GLN A 96 11.09 23.53 15.52
CA GLN A 96 12.02 24.64 15.45
C GLN A 96 12.75 24.64 14.12
N ALA A 97 12.88 25.82 13.51
CA ALA A 97 13.61 25.98 12.24
C ALA A 97 15.06 25.49 12.38
N VAL A 98 15.47 24.67 11.43
CA VAL A 98 16.85 24.16 11.32
C VAL A 98 17.61 25.04 10.33
N SER A 99 18.68 25.68 10.79
CA SER A 99 19.53 26.53 9.96
C SER A 99 20.99 26.08 9.94
N SER A 100 21.37 25.19 10.84
CA SER A 100 22.69 24.59 10.94
C SER A 100 22.64 23.15 11.40
N THR A 101 23.72 22.41 11.21
CA THR A 101 23.84 21.00 11.67
C THR A 101 23.69 20.85 13.18
N LYS A 102 23.97 21.88 13.98
CA LYS A 102 23.80 21.86 15.44
C LYS A 102 22.34 21.90 15.88
N ASP A 103 21.45 22.38 15.01
CA ASP A 103 20.02 22.51 15.33
C ASP A 103 19.31 21.16 15.38
N TRP A 104 19.84 20.13 14.75
CA TRP A 104 19.30 18.77 14.81
C TRP A 104 19.16 18.24 16.24
N ASN A 105 20.07 18.63 17.15
CA ASN A 105 20.02 18.25 18.57
C ASN A 105 18.86 18.88 19.35
N LYS A 106 18.21 19.91 18.81
CA LYS A 106 17.09 20.60 19.45
C LYS A 106 15.74 19.93 19.16
N ILE A 107 15.69 19.07 18.15
CA ILE A 107 14.46 18.35 17.79
C ILE A 107 14.16 17.31 18.87
N LYS A 108 12.93 17.30 19.34
CA LYS A 108 12.42 16.39 20.37
C LYS A 108 11.31 15.52 19.80
N PRO A 109 11.04 14.36 20.39
CA PRO A 109 9.85 13.60 20.06
C PRO A 109 8.59 14.45 20.17
N PHE A 110 7.65 14.23 19.26
CA PHE A 110 6.36 14.90 19.29
C PHE A 110 5.55 14.46 20.51
N ALA A 111 4.79 15.37 21.08
CA ALA A 111 3.88 15.02 22.14
C ALA A 111 2.81 14.01 21.64
N PRO A 112 2.38 13.06 22.50
CA PRO A 112 1.35 12.08 22.14
C PRO A 112 0.07 12.68 21.54
N GLU A 113 -0.33 13.84 22.07
CA GLU A 113 -1.52 14.57 21.64
C GLU A 113 -1.46 15.00 20.16
N THR A 114 -0.26 15.11 19.60
CA THR A 114 -0.05 15.41 18.18
C THR A 114 -0.76 14.40 17.27
N TRP A 115 -0.89 13.16 17.72
CA TRP A 115 -1.44 12.06 16.93
C TRP A 115 -2.93 11.81 17.14
N GLU A 116 -3.54 12.48 18.17
CA GLU A 116 -4.90 12.13 18.59
C GLU A 116 -5.93 12.34 17.48
N GLU A 117 -5.80 13.40 16.70
CA GLU A 117 -6.71 13.67 15.60
C GLU A 117 -6.62 12.58 14.52
N GLN A 118 -5.40 12.21 14.15
CA GLN A 118 -5.15 11.11 13.21
C GLN A 118 -5.70 9.77 13.73
N LEU A 119 -5.43 9.46 15.00
CA LEU A 119 -5.91 8.23 15.63
C LEU A 119 -7.43 8.20 15.70
N ASN A 120 -8.08 9.35 15.86
CA ASN A 120 -9.53 9.47 15.85
C ASN A 120 -10.10 9.18 14.46
N VAL A 121 -9.46 9.66 13.40
CA VAL A 121 -9.84 9.30 12.00
C VAL A 121 -9.75 7.79 11.80
N VAL A 122 -8.67 7.14 12.23
CA VAL A 122 -8.51 5.67 12.14
C VAL A 122 -9.65 4.95 12.89
N ARG A 123 -9.95 5.36 14.14
CA ARG A 123 -11.04 4.78 14.96
C ARG A 123 -12.40 4.89 14.26
N GLN A 124 -12.69 6.05 13.69
CA GLN A 124 -13.96 6.27 13.01
C GLN A 124 -14.07 5.45 11.73
N LEU A 125 -13.03 5.42 10.89
CA LEU A 125 -13.01 4.59 9.68
C LEU A 125 -13.12 3.11 10.02
N LYS A 126 -12.45 2.64 11.10
CA LYS A 126 -12.58 1.26 11.55
C LYS A 126 -14.01 0.91 11.97
N ARG A 127 -14.69 1.84 12.64
CA ARG A 127 -16.10 1.64 13.04
C ARG A 127 -17.02 1.58 11.82
N GLU A 128 -16.84 2.47 10.83
CA GLU A 128 -17.73 2.61 9.68
C GLU A 128 -17.50 1.55 8.58
N LEU A 129 -16.23 1.22 8.32
CA LEU A 129 -15.84 0.38 7.18
C LEU A 129 -15.08 -0.90 7.58
N GLY A 130 -14.73 -1.06 8.85
CA GLY A 130 -13.81 -2.13 9.26
C GLY A 130 -14.35 -3.55 9.14
N SER A 131 -15.65 -3.75 8.87
CA SER A 131 -16.22 -5.05 8.54
C SER A 131 -16.00 -5.46 7.08
N GLU A 132 -15.85 -4.49 6.18
CA GLU A 132 -15.76 -4.70 4.73
C GLU A 132 -14.40 -4.32 4.13
N ALA A 133 -13.65 -3.40 4.75
CA ALA A 133 -12.36 -2.94 4.26
C ALA A 133 -11.24 -3.06 5.30
N LEU A 134 -9.99 -3.22 4.83
CA LEU A 134 -8.82 -3.01 5.66
C LEU A 134 -8.57 -1.51 5.83
N ILE A 135 -8.24 -1.08 7.05
CA ILE A 135 -7.87 0.30 7.37
C ILE A 135 -6.35 0.35 7.53
N ILE A 136 -5.68 1.03 6.62
CA ILE A 136 -4.23 0.99 6.46
C ILE A 136 -3.66 2.42 6.49
N PRO A 137 -3.28 2.96 7.67
CA PRO A 137 -2.65 4.26 7.77
C PRO A 137 -1.31 4.32 7.06
N THR A 138 -1.01 5.48 6.45
CA THR A 138 0.33 5.80 5.94
C THR A 138 1.24 6.21 7.10
N VAL A 139 2.46 5.69 7.09
CA VAL A 139 3.57 6.12 7.94
C VAL A 139 4.70 6.58 7.03
N PHE A 140 5.00 7.86 7.08
CA PHE A 140 6.11 8.42 6.29
C PHE A 140 7.45 8.13 6.95
N SER A 141 8.50 8.08 6.14
CA SER A 141 9.86 7.93 6.65
C SER A 141 10.24 9.08 7.61
N PRO A 142 11.10 8.84 8.60
CA PRO A 142 11.56 9.88 9.52
C PRO A 142 12.20 11.06 8.79
N LEU A 143 12.94 10.79 7.71
CA LEU A 143 13.53 11.80 6.86
C LEU A 143 12.46 12.71 6.22
N ARG A 144 11.39 12.11 5.67
CA ARG A 144 10.28 12.87 5.06
C ARG A 144 9.59 13.77 6.08
N VAL A 145 9.36 13.25 7.28
CA VAL A 145 8.77 14.04 8.37
C VAL A 145 9.66 15.21 8.76
N LEU A 146 10.98 15.00 8.86
CA LEU A 146 11.94 16.09 9.12
C LEU A 146 11.90 17.15 8.02
N ILE A 147 11.89 16.78 6.76
CA ILE A 147 11.79 17.74 5.64
C ILE A 147 10.52 18.60 5.77
N GLN A 148 9.39 17.99 6.14
CA GLN A 148 8.11 18.70 6.24
C GLN A 148 7.98 19.54 7.51
N THR A 149 8.67 19.19 8.58
CA THR A 149 8.51 19.80 9.90
C THR A 149 9.62 20.78 10.26
N ALA A 150 10.80 20.69 9.64
CA ALA A 150 11.99 21.47 9.99
C ALA A 150 11.91 23.00 9.68
N GLY A 151 10.69 23.48 9.46
CA GLY A 151 10.39 24.89 9.29
C GLY A 151 10.35 25.36 7.82
N SER A 152 9.85 26.57 7.62
CA SER A 152 9.64 27.14 6.27
C SER A 152 10.90 27.27 5.42
N GLN A 153 12.08 27.25 6.04
CA GLN A 153 13.36 27.36 5.34
C GLN A 153 13.82 26.04 4.71
N LEU A 154 13.29 24.90 5.17
CA LEU A 154 13.56 23.57 4.63
C LEU A 154 12.27 22.91 4.08
N SER A 155 11.31 23.75 3.70
CA SER A 155 10.04 23.30 3.15
C SER A 155 10.19 22.48 1.87
N SER A 156 9.12 21.87 1.44
CA SER A 156 9.06 21.04 0.23
C SER A 156 9.27 21.79 -1.08
N ASP A 157 9.55 23.10 -1.06
CA ASP A 157 10.00 23.80 -2.25
C ASP A 157 11.45 23.40 -2.65
N ARG A 158 11.78 23.59 -3.91
CA ARG A 158 13.05 23.17 -4.49
C ARG A 158 14.27 23.75 -3.76
N GLU A 159 14.19 24.99 -3.31
CA GLU A 159 15.27 25.69 -2.62
C GLU A 159 15.43 25.17 -1.18
N GLY A 160 14.32 24.93 -0.48
CA GLY A 160 14.34 24.34 0.85
C GLY A 160 14.91 22.93 0.85
N ARG A 161 14.52 22.10 -0.13
CA ARG A 161 15.08 20.76 -0.30
C ARG A 161 16.59 20.82 -0.54
N ARG A 162 17.07 21.69 -1.42
CA ARG A 162 18.48 21.86 -1.68
C ARG A 162 19.26 22.21 -0.40
N ARG A 163 18.76 23.13 0.41
CA ARG A 163 19.40 23.49 1.69
C ARG A 163 19.39 22.33 2.70
N PHE A 164 18.33 21.56 2.74
CA PHE A 164 18.25 20.38 3.58
C PHE A 164 19.33 19.35 3.21
N VAL A 165 19.48 19.08 1.91
CA VAL A 165 20.53 18.19 1.38
C VAL A 165 21.92 18.71 1.72
N GLU A 166 22.17 20.01 1.53
CA GLU A 166 23.45 20.64 1.87
C GLU A 166 23.80 20.49 3.36
N LEU A 167 22.83 20.64 4.27
CA LEU A 167 23.05 20.43 5.70
C LEU A 167 23.42 18.98 6.02
N ILE A 168 22.80 18.02 5.35
CA ILE A 168 23.16 16.60 5.53
C ILE A 168 24.56 16.35 4.98
N LYS A 169 24.91 16.88 3.79
CA LYS A 169 26.25 16.70 3.22
C LYS A 169 27.38 17.31 4.05
N GLN A 170 27.10 18.41 4.77
CA GLN A 170 28.09 19.03 5.66
C GLN A 170 28.49 18.10 6.81
N ASP A 171 27.56 17.41 7.43
CA ASP A 171 27.79 16.43 8.46
C ASP A 171 26.63 15.43 8.51
N PRO A 172 26.73 14.31 7.76
CA PRO A 172 25.63 13.34 7.69
C PRO A 172 25.27 12.71 9.05
N LYS A 173 26.20 12.66 10.00
CA LYS A 173 25.95 12.09 11.34
C LYS A 173 25.21 13.05 12.25
N ALA A 174 25.28 14.35 11.99
CA ALA A 174 24.64 15.37 12.84
C ALA A 174 23.11 15.26 12.85
N ILE A 175 22.47 14.69 11.80
CA ILE A 175 21.02 14.52 11.71
C ILE A 175 20.47 13.40 12.62
N LYS A 176 21.32 12.46 13.09
CA LYS A 176 20.89 11.28 13.85
C LYS A 176 20.01 11.60 15.05
N PRO A 177 20.31 12.58 15.92
CA PRO A 177 19.42 12.91 17.06
C PRO A 177 18.00 13.33 16.61
N ALA A 178 17.88 14.01 15.48
CA ALA A 178 16.59 14.39 14.92
C ALA A 178 15.83 13.18 14.35
N LEU A 179 16.54 12.29 13.63
CA LEU A 179 15.97 11.03 13.17
C LEU A 179 15.50 10.16 14.34
N ASP A 180 16.29 10.04 15.42
CA ASP A 180 15.90 9.35 16.65
C ASP A 180 14.60 9.90 17.24
N ALA A 181 14.51 11.22 17.41
CA ALA A 181 13.34 11.88 18.00
C ALA A 181 12.07 11.66 17.18
N VAL A 182 12.17 11.81 15.85
CA VAL A 182 11.03 11.60 14.94
C VAL A 182 10.65 10.14 14.88
N THR A 183 11.62 9.23 14.82
CA THR A 183 11.36 7.78 14.78
C THR A 183 10.62 7.33 16.06
N GLN A 184 11.03 7.79 17.23
CA GLN A 184 10.31 7.51 18.49
C GLN A 184 8.83 7.93 18.40
N SER A 185 8.58 9.10 17.83
CA SER A 185 7.22 9.63 17.65
C SER A 185 6.39 8.77 16.67
N LEU A 186 6.99 8.32 15.58
CA LEU A 186 6.33 7.47 14.58
C LEU A 186 6.11 6.04 15.09
N VAL A 187 7.04 5.50 15.87
CA VAL A 187 6.86 4.21 16.58
C VAL A 187 5.67 4.28 17.54
N TYR A 188 5.56 5.37 18.31
CA TYR A 188 4.39 5.61 19.16
C TYR A 188 3.11 5.63 18.30
N TYR A 189 3.08 6.40 17.22
CA TYR A 189 1.94 6.46 16.31
C TYR A 189 1.54 5.09 15.75
N ILE A 190 2.48 4.28 15.28
CA ILE A 190 2.21 2.93 14.75
C ILE A 190 1.49 2.07 15.80
N ARG A 191 2.01 2.06 17.04
CA ARG A 191 1.44 1.26 18.13
C ARG A 191 0.04 1.74 18.52
N GLU A 192 -0.17 3.04 18.61
CA GLU A 192 -1.48 3.61 18.94
C GLU A 192 -2.48 3.46 17.77
N ALA A 193 -2.06 3.61 16.52
CA ALA A 193 -2.91 3.37 15.36
C ALA A 193 -3.37 1.91 15.29
N ARG A 194 -2.50 0.95 15.65
CA ARG A 194 -2.91 -0.45 15.80
C ARG A 194 -4.01 -0.63 16.84
N LYS A 195 -3.88 0.00 18.00
CA LYS A 195 -4.91 0.00 19.06
C LYS A 195 -6.19 0.69 18.61
N ALA A 196 -6.07 1.74 17.79
CA ALA A 196 -7.20 2.45 17.20
C ALA A 196 -7.96 1.62 16.13
N GLY A 197 -7.40 0.48 15.71
CA GLY A 197 -8.06 -0.46 14.78
C GLY A 197 -7.43 -0.56 13.39
N ALA A 198 -6.23 -0.01 13.18
CA ALA A 198 -5.50 -0.23 11.93
C ALA A 198 -5.26 -1.73 11.69
N ASP A 199 -5.53 -2.20 10.49
CA ASP A 199 -5.32 -3.60 10.08
C ASP A 199 -3.89 -3.85 9.60
N GLY A 200 -3.20 -2.79 9.18
CA GLY A 200 -1.83 -2.77 8.68
C GLY A 200 -1.35 -1.36 8.46
N PHE A 201 -0.20 -1.22 7.78
CA PHE A 201 0.41 0.07 7.53
C PHE A 201 0.94 0.17 6.10
N TYR A 202 0.86 1.38 5.54
CA TYR A 202 1.51 1.75 4.29
C TYR A 202 2.76 2.55 4.66
N ILE A 203 3.91 1.86 4.69
CA ILE A 203 5.19 2.45 5.07
C ILE A 203 5.80 3.10 3.84
N SER A 204 5.85 4.43 3.83
CA SER A 204 6.40 5.21 2.73
C SER A 204 7.87 5.53 2.98
N SER A 205 8.75 4.69 2.43
CA SER A 205 10.19 4.87 2.51
C SER A 205 10.67 5.90 1.49
N GLN A 206 11.60 6.76 1.90
CA GLN A 206 12.17 7.83 1.08
C GLN A 206 13.63 8.08 1.46
N GLY A 207 14.38 8.67 0.54
CA GLY A 207 15.73 9.16 0.83
C GLY A 207 16.85 8.28 0.29
N ASP A 208 16.53 7.35 -0.62
CA ASP A 208 17.50 6.55 -1.36
C ASP A 208 18.01 7.24 -2.64
N ASP A 209 17.71 8.51 -2.81
CA ASP A 209 18.25 9.35 -3.87
C ASP A 209 19.77 9.54 -3.63
N LEU A 210 20.54 8.48 -3.84
CA LEU A 210 21.99 8.40 -3.54
C LEU A 210 22.78 9.58 -4.09
N GLU A 211 22.40 10.07 -5.27
CA GLU A 211 23.03 11.22 -5.90
C GLU A 211 22.75 12.53 -5.12
N GLU A 212 21.60 12.61 -4.46
CA GLU A 212 21.19 13.81 -3.73
C GLU A 212 21.94 13.96 -2.41
N PHE A 213 22.02 12.90 -1.58
CA PHE A 213 22.61 12.94 -0.24
C PHE A 213 24.09 12.57 -0.22
N GLY A 214 24.56 11.85 -1.21
CA GLY A 214 25.91 11.30 -1.30
C GLY A 214 25.98 9.81 -0.99
N GLU A 215 27.03 9.16 -1.47
CA GLU A 215 27.24 7.72 -1.34
C GLU A 215 27.21 7.29 0.13
N GLY A 216 26.51 6.20 0.42
CA GLY A 216 26.43 5.58 1.75
C GLY A 216 25.52 6.31 2.76
N VAL A 217 25.06 7.54 2.48
CA VAL A 217 24.23 8.29 3.45
C VAL A 217 22.90 7.59 3.70
N PHE A 218 22.26 7.09 2.66
CA PHE A 218 21.03 6.31 2.84
C PHE A 218 21.27 5.07 3.71
N ALA A 219 22.20 4.21 3.32
CA ALA A 219 22.46 2.95 3.98
C ALA A 219 22.92 3.10 5.44
N ASP A 220 23.82 4.06 5.70
CA ASP A 220 24.50 4.20 7.01
C ASP A 220 23.75 5.13 7.98
N ILE A 221 22.96 6.07 7.46
CA ILE A 221 22.37 7.15 8.27
C ILE A 221 20.84 7.10 8.26
N ILE A 222 20.20 6.92 7.10
CA ILE A 222 18.75 7.04 6.95
C ILE A 222 18.05 5.69 7.15
N LYS A 223 18.48 4.67 6.41
CA LYS A 223 17.90 3.33 6.40
C LYS A 223 17.68 2.71 7.80
N PRO A 224 18.60 2.82 8.78
CA PRO A 224 18.37 2.23 10.10
C PRO A 224 17.09 2.72 10.79
N TYR A 225 16.75 3.99 10.63
CA TYR A 225 15.55 4.60 11.21
C TYR A 225 14.29 4.23 10.43
N ASP A 226 14.40 4.24 9.12
CA ASP A 226 13.32 3.87 8.21
C ASP A 226 12.96 2.39 8.40
N ARG A 227 13.98 1.53 8.47
CA ARG A 227 13.85 0.10 8.74
C ARG A 227 13.16 -0.17 10.08
N GLN A 228 13.49 0.59 11.12
CA GLN A 228 12.87 0.45 12.45
C GLN A 228 11.34 0.63 12.40
N LEU A 229 10.83 1.55 11.58
CA LEU A 229 9.37 1.72 11.42
C LEU A 229 8.74 0.49 10.78
N SER A 230 9.38 -0.05 9.75
CA SER A 230 8.91 -1.27 9.08
C SER A 230 8.94 -2.48 10.01
N ASP A 231 9.97 -2.61 10.85
CA ASP A 231 10.07 -3.68 11.86
C ASP A 231 8.94 -3.58 12.90
N VAL A 232 8.66 -2.39 13.41
CA VAL A 232 7.56 -2.17 14.37
C VAL A 232 6.20 -2.40 13.72
N ALA A 233 6.00 -1.98 12.48
CA ALA A 233 4.77 -2.24 11.77
C ALA A 233 4.54 -3.76 11.58
N ALA A 234 5.57 -4.51 11.23
CA ALA A 234 5.51 -5.97 11.08
C ALA A 234 5.28 -6.69 12.42
N GLU A 235 5.82 -6.15 13.53
CA GLU A 235 5.56 -6.67 14.88
C GLU A 235 4.09 -6.59 15.27
N VAL A 236 3.42 -5.47 14.94
CA VAL A 236 2.07 -5.17 15.46
C VAL A 236 0.94 -5.51 14.50
N ALA A 237 1.21 -5.62 13.20
CA ALA A 237 0.17 -5.87 12.19
C ALA A 237 0.68 -6.75 11.04
N PRO A 238 -0.15 -7.66 10.53
CA PRO A 238 0.27 -8.65 9.52
C PRO A 238 0.18 -8.14 8.07
N PHE A 239 -0.58 -7.07 7.78
CA PHE A 239 -0.75 -6.56 6.42
C PHE A 239 -0.03 -5.22 6.26
N ASN A 240 1.23 -5.25 5.84
CA ASN A 240 2.01 -4.04 5.67
C ASN A 240 2.51 -3.91 4.23
N ILE A 241 2.34 -2.72 3.66
CA ILE A 241 2.81 -2.37 2.32
C ILE A 241 4.09 -1.54 2.50
N LEU A 242 5.19 -2.02 1.93
CA LEU A 242 6.39 -1.22 1.77
C LEU A 242 6.27 -0.44 0.46
N HIS A 243 6.12 0.87 0.56
CA HIS A 243 6.14 1.77 -0.58
C HIS A 243 7.50 2.43 -0.69
N ILE A 244 8.15 2.23 -1.82
CA ILE A 244 9.38 2.95 -2.18
C ILE A 244 8.94 4.18 -2.94
N CYS A 245 8.94 5.33 -2.26
CA CYS A 245 8.41 6.57 -2.80
C CYS A 245 9.38 7.20 -3.78
N GLU A 246 8.86 7.56 -4.93
CA GLU A 246 9.58 8.27 -5.96
C GLU A 246 9.74 9.75 -5.60
N SER A 247 10.77 10.10 -4.86
CA SER A 247 11.01 11.49 -4.48
C SER A 247 11.96 12.26 -5.41
N GLY A 248 12.78 11.56 -6.19
CA GLY A 248 13.78 12.17 -7.06
C GLY A 248 13.93 11.58 -8.46
N GLY A 249 13.34 10.43 -8.76
CA GLY A 249 13.34 9.84 -10.10
C GLY A 249 14.67 9.22 -10.55
N HIS A 250 15.50 8.78 -9.64
CA HIS A 250 16.82 8.22 -9.91
C HIS A 250 16.96 6.73 -9.57
N PHE A 251 15.84 5.99 -9.56
CA PHE A 251 15.87 4.57 -9.27
C PHE A 251 16.54 3.77 -10.39
N THR A 252 17.34 2.81 -9.98
CA THR A 252 17.89 1.73 -10.82
C THR A 252 17.51 0.39 -10.19
N PRO A 253 17.65 -0.74 -10.93
CA PRO A 253 17.43 -2.06 -10.34
C PRO A 253 18.26 -2.31 -9.08
N GLU A 254 19.48 -1.76 -9.02
CA GLU A 254 20.41 -1.89 -7.88
C GLU A 254 19.87 -1.17 -6.63
N THR A 255 19.15 -0.07 -6.77
CA THR A 255 18.54 0.67 -5.66
C THR A 255 17.59 -0.21 -4.85
N PHE A 256 16.92 -1.19 -5.49
CA PHE A 256 16.08 -2.12 -4.76
C PHE A 256 16.83 -3.02 -3.79
N ASN A 257 18.11 -3.24 -3.98
CA ASN A 257 18.91 -4.04 -3.05
C ASN A 257 18.93 -3.42 -1.65
N ASP A 258 18.79 -2.08 -1.55
CA ASP A 258 18.71 -1.38 -0.28
C ASP A 258 17.45 -1.68 0.52
N TYR A 259 16.40 -2.21 -0.16
CA TYR A 259 15.10 -2.48 0.44
C TYR A 259 14.76 -3.96 0.62
N LEU A 260 15.60 -4.88 0.13
CA LEU A 260 15.30 -6.32 0.15
C LEU A 260 15.13 -6.89 1.56
N ASP A 261 15.81 -6.30 2.53
CA ASP A 261 15.77 -6.71 3.93
C ASP A 261 14.65 -6.05 4.75
N TYR A 262 13.87 -5.11 4.15
CA TYR A 262 12.73 -4.52 4.82
C TYR A 262 11.59 -5.52 4.99
N PRO A 263 10.98 -5.63 6.19
CA PRO A 263 9.77 -6.40 6.35
C PRO A 263 8.58 -5.73 5.63
N GLY A 264 7.56 -6.52 5.38
CA GLY A 264 6.32 -6.07 4.74
C GLY A 264 5.69 -7.22 3.98
N SER A 265 4.37 -7.20 3.83
CA SER A 265 3.62 -8.25 3.17
C SER A 265 3.49 -8.02 1.67
N VAL A 266 3.52 -6.76 1.26
CA VAL A 266 3.35 -6.30 -0.12
C VAL A 266 4.40 -5.24 -0.42
N ILE A 267 4.91 -5.21 -1.66
CA ILE A 267 5.81 -4.14 -2.14
C ILE A 267 5.08 -3.24 -3.12
N ASN A 268 5.18 -1.91 -2.95
CA ASN A 268 4.72 -0.92 -3.91
C ASN A 268 5.91 -0.11 -4.45
N PRO A 269 6.48 -0.51 -5.59
CA PRO A 269 7.66 0.11 -6.17
C PRO A 269 7.30 1.16 -7.21
N PRO A 270 8.20 2.13 -7.51
CA PRO A 270 8.09 3.01 -8.67
C PRO A 270 8.59 2.28 -9.91
N VAL A 271 7.70 1.82 -10.82
CA VAL A 271 8.13 1.08 -12.02
C VAL A 271 8.24 1.92 -13.30
N HIS A 272 7.62 3.11 -13.35
CA HIS A 272 7.58 3.91 -14.57
C HIS A 272 8.64 5.01 -14.66
N ASN A 273 9.20 5.40 -13.53
CA ASN A 273 10.11 6.55 -13.45
C ASN A 273 11.60 6.14 -13.44
N TRP A 274 11.90 4.95 -13.91
CA TRP A 274 13.27 4.46 -14.01
C TRP A 274 13.94 4.94 -15.28
N LYS A 275 15.22 5.25 -15.18
CA LYS A 275 16.07 5.47 -16.35
C LYS A 275 16.21 4.16 -17.16
N ASP A 276 16.18 3.03 -16.48
CA ASP A 276 16.28 1.70 -17.08
C ASP A 276 15.03 0.87 -16.73
N LYS A 277 14.19 0.57 -17.73
CA LYS A 277 12.91 -0.16 -17.59
C LYS A 277 13.11 -1.68 -17.60
N SER A 278 14.15 -2.20 -16.99
CA SER A 278 14.54 -3.61 -17.11
C SER A 278 13.72 -4.58 -16.25
N LEU A 279 12.97 -4.13 -15.23
CA LEU A 279 12.23 -5.01 -14.33
C LEU A 279 10.71 -4.89 -14.52
N SER A 280 10.07 -6.04 -14.74
CA SER A 280 8.61 -6.16 -14.72
C SER A 280 8.08 -6.30 -13.29
N LEU A 281 6.74 -6.15 -13.10
CA LEU A 281 6.09 -6.44 -11.82
C LEU A 281 6.37 -7.88 -11.35
N THR A 282 6.46 -8.82 -12.28
CA THR A 282 6.77 -10.22 -11.99
C THR A 282 8.22 -10.38 -11.49
N ASP A 283 9.18 -9.66 -12.08
CA ASP A 283 10.58 -9.68 -11.62
C ASP A 283 10.72 -9.06 -10.23
N ILE A 284 10.01 -7.97 -9.96
CA ILE A 284 9.97 -7.34 -8.64
C ILE A 284 9.34 -8.27 -7.60
N SER A 285 8.23 -8.92 -7.93
CA SER A 285 7.60 -9.89 -7.03
C SER A 285 8.55 -11.02 -6.66
N ARG A 286 9.33 -11.52 -7.62
CA ARG A 286 10.36 -12.54 -7.39
C ARG A 286 11.52 -12.01 -6.55
N LEU A 287 12.00 -10.80 -6.85
CA LEU A 287 13.12 -10.17 -6.16
C LEU A 287 12.81 -9.98 -4.67
N PHE A 288 11.61 -9.49 -4.36
CA PHE A 288 11.19 -9.25 -2.98
C PHE A 288 10.51 -10.47 -2.31
N HIS A 289 10.27 -11.56 -3.03
CA HIS A 289 9.54 -12.74 -2.55
C HIS A 289 8.19 -12.42 -1.93
N ARG A 290 7.44 -11.46 -2.50
CA ARG A 290 6.12 -11.03 -2.01
C ARG A 290 5.27 -10.45 -3.13
N PRO A 291 3.93 -10.35 -2.92
CA PRO A 291 3.03 -9.69 -3.85
C PRO A 291 3.42 -8.23 -4.10
N VAL A 292 3.14 -7.76 -5.32
CA VAL A 292 3.34 -6.36 -5.73
C VAL A 292 1.99 -5.62 -5.69
N LEU A 293 2.00 -4.37 -5.28
CA LEU A 293 0.98 -3.37 -5.55
C LEU A 293 1.54 -2.41 -6.59
N GLY A 294 0.83 -2.20 -7.70
CA GLY A 294 1.31 -1.28 -8.74
C GLY A 294 0.81 -1.62 -10.13
N GLY A 295 1.52 -1.11 -11.12
CA GLY A 295 1.31 -1.39 -12.54
C GLY A 295 0.96 -0.16 -13.37
N LEU A 296 0.10 0.73 -12.88
CA LEU A 296 -0.31 1.93 -13.60
C LEU A 296 0.68 3.08 -13.33
N ASN A 297 1.06 3.78 -14.38
CA ASN A 297 1.77 5.04 -14.22
C ASN A 297 0.83 6.08 -13.59
N ASN A 298 1.13 6.53 -12.37
CA ASN A 298 0.35 7.55 -11.67
C ASN A 298 0.30 8.91 -12.39
N ARG A 299 1.15 9.10 -13.39
CA ARG A 299 1.22 10.30 -14.26
C ARG A 299 0.78 10.01 -15.69
N SER A 300 0.08 8.89 -15.96
CA SER A 300 -0.44 8.55 -17.27
C SER A 300 -1.29 9.70 -17.84
N GLU A 301 -1.07 10.04 -19.11
CA GLU A 301 -1.86 11.04 -19.82
C GLU A 301 -3.33 10.60 -19.98
N ALA A 302 -3.57 9.29 -20.09
CA ALA A 302 -4.93 8.74 -20.11
C ALA A 302 -5.65 8.96 -18.78
N LEU A 303 -4.95 8.75 -17.65
CA LEU A 303 -5.49 9.02 -16.31
C LEU A 303 -5.81 10.52 -16.12
N LYS A 304 -4.90 11.39 -16.55
CA LYS A 304 -5.05 12.83 -16.45
C LYS A 304 -6.23 13.37 -17.27
N LYS A 305 -6.48 12.78 -18.44
CA LYS A 305 -7.58 13.16 -19.34
C LYS A 305 -8.90 12.47 -19.03
N GLY A 306 -8.91 11.47 -18.16
CA GLY A 306 -10.08 10.63 -17.92
C GLY A 306 -10.46 9.77 -19.14
N ASP A 307 -9.48 9.37 -19.95
CA ASP A 307 -9.71 8.54 -21.15
C ASP A 307 -9.83 7.06 -20.74
N LEU A 308 -11.07 6.64 -20.50
CA LEU A 308 -11.36 5.28 -20.02
C LEU A 308 -10.91 4.18 -20.99
N GLU A 309 -11.03 4.39 -22.31
CA GLU A 309 -10.66 3.35 -23.27
C GLU A 309 -9.14 3.21 -23.38
N ALA A 310 -8.40 4.32 -23.35
CA ALA A 310 -6.95 4.27 -23.26
C ALA A 310 -6.48 3.64 -21.94
N LEU A 311 -7.14 3.94 -20.81
CA LEU A 311 -6.84 3.31 -19.51
C LEU A 311 -7.11 1.80 -19.52
N LYS A 312 -8.19 1.34 -20.13
CA LYS A 312 -8.45 -0.10 -20.28
C LYS A 312 -7.37 -0.81 -21.10
N ALA A 313 -6.88 -0.17 -22.16
CA ALA A 313 -5.79 -0.74 -22.97
C ALA A 313 -4.47 -0.84 -22.16
N GLU A 314 -4.14 0.19 -21.33
CA GLU A 314 -3.02 0.12 -20.39
C GLU A 314 -3.21 -1.01 -19.37
N VAL A 315 -4.43 -1.17 -18.82
CA VAL A 315 -4.78 -2.25 -17.88
C VAL A 315 -4.63 -3.63 -18.52
N ASP A 316 -5.09 -3.82 -19.74
CA ASP A 316 -4.98 -5.10 -20.45
C ASP A 316 -3.52 -5.52 -20.61
N GLU A 317 -2.66 -4.61 -21.02
CA GLU A 317 -1.22 -4.83 -21.14
C GLU A 317 -0.59 -5.22 -19.78
N ILE A 318 -0.94 -4.49 -18.73
CA ILE A 318 -0.43 -4.77 -17.38
C ILE A 318 -0.90 -6.15 -16.91
N LEU A 319 -2.20 -6.46 -17.01
CA LEU A 319 -2.79 -7.67 -16.46
C LEU A 319 -2.37 -8.95 -17.22
N GLN A 320 -2.02 -8.83 -18.50
CA GLN A 320 -1.47 -9.94 -19.28
C GLN A 320 -0.10 -10.40 -18.75
N HIS A 321 0.68 -9.51 -18.15
CA HIS A 321 2.06 -9.76 -17.73
C HIS A 321 2.26 -9.71 -16.20
N ALA A 322 1.22 -9.34 -15.45
CA ALA A 322 1.29 -9.23 -13.99
C ALA A 322 1.43 -10.60 -13.30
N PRO A 323 1.98 -10.64 -12.07
CA PRO A 323 1.98 -11.85 -11.25
C PRO A 323 0.56 -12.35 -10.97
N ALA A 324 0.43 -13.65 -10.70
CA ALA A 324 -0.87 -14.26 -10.40
C ALA A 324 -1.55 -13.60 -9.18
N ASN A 325 -0.76 -13.31 -8.14
CA ASN A 325 -1.21 -12.63 -6.93
C ASN A 325 -0.55 -11.27 -6.82
N PHE A 326 -1.33 -10.23 -7.04
CA PHE A 326 -0.89 -8.86 -6.88
C PHE A 326 -2.11 -7.95 -6.62
N ILE A 327 -1.86 -6.71 -6.24
CA ILE A 327 -2.87 -5.66 -6.11
C ILE A 327 -2.64 -4.68 -7.26
N PHE A 328 -3.63 -4.47 -8.11
CA PHE A 328 -3.54 -3.46 -9.14
C PHE A 328 -3.54 -2.06 -8.51
N GLY A 329 -2.67 -1.20 -8.94
CA GLY A 329 -2.57 0.16 -8.43
C GLY A 329 -1.65 1.01 -9.27
N ALA A 330 -1.26 2.16 -8.73
CA ALA A 330 -0.31 3.05 -9.35
C ALA A 330 1.03 3.06 -8.59
N ASP A 331 2.08 3.56 -9.23
CA ASP A 331 3.41 3.67 -8.64
C ASP A 331 3.41 4.55 -7.38
N ASP A 332 2.62 5.63 -7.40
CA ASP A 332 2.42 6.56 -6.29
C ASP A 332 0.98 7.13 -6.37
N SER A 333 0.73 8.22 -5.65
CA SER A 333 -0.57 8.88 -5.60
C SER A 333 -1.01 9.34 -6.99
N VAL A 334 -2.27 9.07 -7.31
CA VAL A 334 -2.90 9.60 -8.53
C VAL A 334 -3.20 11.10 -8.36
N PHE A 335 -3.62 11.75 -9.44
CA PHE A 335 -3.98 13.16 -9.42
C PHE A 335 -5.11 13.43 -8.42
N ASN A 336 -5.03 14.55 -7.68
CA ASN A 336 -6.04 14.91 -6.68
C ASN A 336 -7.39 15.27 -7.29
N ASP A 337 -7.40 15.63 -8.57
CA ASP A 337 -8.55 15.99 -9.39
C ASP A 337 -8.96 14.90 -10.39
N VAL A 338 -8.50 13.66 -10.17
CA VAL A 338 -8.88 12.53 -11.01
C VAL A 338 -10.40 12.36 -11.05
N ASP A 339 -10.91 12.08 -12.24
CA ASP A 339 -12.34 11.79 -12.41
C ASP A 339 -12.69 10.47 -11.70
N GLN A 340 -13.40 10.57 -10.58
CA GLN A 340 -13.76 9.43 -9.75
C GLN A 340 -14.72 8.45 -10.45
N GLU A 341 -15.56 8.93 -11.37
CA GLU A 341 -16.45 8.06 -12.12
C GLU A 341 -15.70 7.25 -13.19
N VAL A 342 -14.71 7.87 -13.85
CA VAL A 342 -13.80 7.14 -14.74
C VAL A 342 -13.00 6.11 -13.94
N LEU A 343 -12.48 6.51 -12.78
CA LEU A 343 -11.73 5.61 -11.91
C LEU A 343 -12.58 4.42 -11.44
N ARG A 344 -13.83 4.67 -11.02
CA ARG A 344 -14.78 3.62 -10.65
C ARG A 344 -14.99 2.60 -11.77
N LYS A 345 -15.25 3.09 -13.01
CA LYS A 345 -15.43 2.21 -14.17
C LYS A 345 -14.18 1.39 -14.47
N LEU A 346 -13.00 1.99 -14.27
CA LEU A 346 -11.72 1.30 -14.42
C LEU A 346 -11.55 0.23 -13.36
N VAL A 347 -11.86 0.53 -12.10
CA VAL A 347 -11.81 -0.44 -10.99
C VAL A 347 -12.75 -1.61 -11.25
N ASP A 348 -14.00 -1.33 -11.63
CA ASP A 348 -14.98 -2.37 -11.97
C ASP A 348 -14.51 -3.24 -13.16
N TYR A 349 -13.83 -2.64 -14.14
CA TYR A 349 -13.22 -3.38 -15.26
C TYR A 349 -12.12 -4.32 -14.79
N ILE A 350 -11.21 -3.84 -13.93
CA ILE A 350 -10.10 -4.63 -13.39
C ILE A 350 -10.62 -5.79 -12.53
N HIS A 351 -11.60 -5.54 -11.65
CA HIS A 351 -12.20 -6.57 -10.80
C HIS A 351 -12.75 -7.75 -11.61
N ASN A 352 -13.31 -7.50 -12.79
CA ASN A 352 -13.93 -8.51 -13.65
C ASN A 352 -12.98 -9.05 -14.71
N TRP A 353 -11.77 -8.53 -14.83
CA TRP A 353 -10.88 -8.81 -15.96
C TRP A 353 -10.57 -10.30 -16.13
N ARG A 354 -10.19 -11.00 -15.05
CA ARG A 354 -9.86 -12.44 -15.11
C ARG A 354 -11.08 -13.30 -15.37
N LEU A 355 -12.27 -12.86 -14.98
CA LEU A 355 -13.52 -13.56 -15.26
C LEU A 355 -13.89 -13.50 -16.75
N THR A 356 -13.58 -12.38 -17.40
CA THR A 356 -13.91 -12.11 -18.80
C THR A 356 -12.82 -12.56 -19.78
N HIS A 357 -11.57 -12.73 -19.31
CA HIS A 357 -10.39 -13.10 -20.11
C HIS A 357 -9.85 -14.50 -19.74
N LYS A 358 -10.69 -15.40 -19.24
CA LYS A 358 -10.29 -16.81 -19.02
C LYS A 358 -9.87 -17.43 -20.34
N LYS A 359 -8.59 -17.87 -20.41
CA LYS A 359 -8.05 -18.64 -21.53
C LYS A 359 -8.52 -20.09 -21.47
#